data_192750a1ba20747b022b0437a15b6156
#
_entry.id   192750a1ba20747b022b0437a15b6156
#
_cell.length_a   1.000
_cell.length_b   1.000
_cell.length_c   1.000
_cell.angle_alpha   90.00
_cell.angle_beta   90.00
_cell.angle_gamma   90.00
#
_symmetry.space_group_name_H-M   'P 1'
#
loop_
_entity.id
_entity.type
_entity.pdbx_description
1 polymer ?
#
loop_
_entity_poly.entity_id
_entity_poly.type
_entity_poly.pdbx_seq_one_letter_code
_entity_poly.pdbx_strand_id
1 'polypeptide(L)'
;MSAVLSRRTLTTLAMFGLIAHVALLSMPMGTVNAQAMKPIQEPITGNEELGDLSQPPQALAQFYRAFNTRDLKMMDENFAHSDEVAIDNPLGGIRRGADEPHKMYEGVFKSPAAVHVEFWDYTIHRAGDVFWAVGRERGTYLDGEIVKNLNVRTTRIFQLINGRWRQMHHHGSIEDAKLLGDYQDVVRSPSPKTLR
;
A
#
# COMPACT_ATOMS: atom_id res chain seq x y z
N MET A 1 -18.77 27.63 -95.53
CA MET A 1 -18.53 26.40 -94.77
C MET A 1 -18.53 26.78 -93.34
N SER A 2 -19.53 26.32 -92.60
CA SER A 2 -19.92 26.79 -91.25
C SER A 2 -19.03 26.26 -90.12
N ALA A 3 -18.60 27.14 -89.21
CA ALA A 3 -17.94 26.80 -87.95
C ALA A 3 -18.99 26.88 -86.86
N VAL A 4 -19.20 25.76 -86.15
CA VAL A 4 -20.10 25.62 -85.02
C VAL A 4 -19.33 25.99 -83.69
N LEU A 5 -19.80 27.05 -83.02
CA LEU A 5 -19.32 27.41 -81.69
C LEU A 5 -19.99 26.51 -80.66
N SER A 6 -19.19 25.75 -79.93
CA SER A 6 -19.62 25.00 -78.72
C SER A 6 -19.49 25.90 -77.46
N ARG A 7 -20.61 26.15 -76.80
CA ARG A 7 -20.69 26.83 -75.52
C ARG A 7 -20.35 25.82 -74.37
N ARG A 8 -19.30 26.03 -73.62
CA ARG A 8 -19.04 25.30 -72.40
C ARG A 8 -19.72 26.04 -71.24
N THR A 9 -20.65 25.38 -70.61
CA THR A 9 -21.31 25.81 -69.41
C THR A 9 -20.39 25.51 -68.21
N LEU A 10 -19.97 26.55 -67.50
CA LEU A 10 -19.25 26.42 -66.19
C LEU A 10 -20.29 26.20 -65.13
N THR A 11 -20.24 25.02 -64.47
CA THR A 11 -21.04 24.71 -63.26
C THR A 11 -20.20 25.04 -62.05
N THR A 12 -20.58 26.11 -61.34
CA THR A 12 -19.93 26.51 -60.09
C THR A 12 -20.48 25.63 -58.98
N LEU A 13 -19.64 24.77 -58.43
CA LEU A 13 -19.97 23.95 -57.28
C LEU A 13 -19.74 24.79 -55.99
N ALA A 14 -20.84 25.18 -55.34
CA ALA A 14 -20.79 25.84 -54.05
C ALA A 14 -20.56 24.79 -52.96
N MET A 15 -19.36 24.76 -52.36
CA MET A 15 -19.05 24.00 -51.14
C MET A 15 -19.64 24.72 -49.92
N PHE A 16 -20.71 24.18 -49.36
CA PHE A 16 -21.19 24.56 -48.03
C PHE A 16 -20.30 23.91 -46.99
N GLY A 17 -19.39 24.67 -46.40
CA GLY A 17 -18.62 24.25 -45.24
C GLY A 17 -19.51 24.20 -44.00
N LEU A 18 -19.76 22.99 -43.48
CA LEU A 18 -20.47 22.76 -42.24
C LEU A 18 -19.46 22.99 -41.08
N ILE A 19 -19.48 24.16 -40.48
CA ILE A 19 -18.67 24.44 -39.25
C ILE A 19 -19.43 23.79 -38.08
N ALA A 20 -18.98 22.61 -37.67
CA ALA A 20 -19.44 21.99 -36.44
C ALA A 20 -18.88 22.76 -35.22
N HIS A 21 -19.71 23.54 -34.57
CA HIS A 21 -19.38 24.16 -33.28
C HIS A 21 -19.40 23.07 -32.21
N VAL A 22 -18.22 22.59 -31.78
CA VAL A 22 -18.07 21.77 -30.59
C VAL A 22 -18.24 22.72 -29.38
N ALA A 23 -19.42 22.75 -28.79
CA ALA A 23 -19.63 23.39 -27.52
C ALA A 23 -18.92 22.58 -26.42
N LEU A 24 -17.76 23.03 -25.96
CA LEU A 24 -17.15 22.52 -24.72
C LEU A 24 -18.11 22.89 -23.59
N LEU A 25 -18.90 21.93 -23.13
CA LEU A 25 -19.61 22.03 -21.88
C LEU A 25 -18.55 22.00 -20.74
N SER A 26 -18.16 23.18 -20.27
CA SER A 26 -17.42 23.30 -19.02
C SER A 26 -18.34 22.86 -17.87
N MET A 27 -18.24 21.60 -17.47
CA MET A 27 -18.86 21.16 -16.22
C MET A 27 -18.20 21.92 -15.06
N PRO A 28 -18.99 22.55 -14.18
CA PRO A 28 -18.41 23.14 -12.99
C PRO A 28 -17.72 22.02 -12.19
N MET A 29 -16.41 22.12 -11.99
CA MET A 29 -15.72 21.31 -11.00
C MET A 29 -16.30 21.67 -9.65
N GLY A 30 -17.24 20.85 -9.18
CA GLY A 30 -17.73 20.94 -7.82
C GLY A 30 -16.52 20.84 -6.90
N THR A 31 -16.31 21.84 -6.06
CA THR A 31 -15.37 21.76 -4.97
C THR A 31 -15.84 20.64 -4.07
N VAL A 32 -15.21 19.47 -4.20
CA VAL A 32 -15.38 18.38 -3.23
C VAL A 32 -14.79 18.93 -1.93
N ASN A 33 -15.66 19.34 -1.02
CA ASN A 33 -15.27 19.69 0.33
C ASN A 33 -14.92 18.36 1.04
N ALA A 34 -13.73 17.85 0.76
CA ALA A 34 -13.21 16.64 1.38
C ALA A 34 -12.94 16.98 2.84
N GLN A 35 -13.91 16.71 3.69
CA GLN A 35 -13.68 16.75 5.13
C GLN A 35 -12.62 15.71 5.47
N ALA A 36 -11.53 16.14 6.12
CA ALA A 36 -10.45 15.25 6.53
C ALA A 36 -11.04 14.08 7.35
N MET A 37 -10.74 12.85 6.96
CA MET A 37 -11.19 11.68 7.70
C MET A 37 -10.57 11.70 9.10
N LYS A 38 -11.42 11.52 10.12
CA LYS A 38 -10.93 11.36 11.49
C LYS A 38 -10.25 10.01 11.63
N PRO A 39 -9.03 9.95 12.18
CA PRO A 39 -8.35 8.67 12.41
C PRO A 39 -9.13 7.78 13.39
N ILE A 40 -9.16 6.49 13.10
CA ILE A 40 -9.73 5.45 13.95
C ILE A 40 -8.78 5.22 15.13
N GLN A 41 -9.32 5.26 16.34
CA GLN A 41 -8.54 5.10 17.58
C GLN A 41 -8.63 3.70 18.19
N GLU A 42 -9.62 2.90 17.78
CA GLU A 42 -9.69 1.47 18.11
C GLU A 42 -8.56 0.74 17.38
N PRO A 43 -7.62 0.08 18.08
CA PRO A 43 -6.46 -0.53 17.43
C PRO A 43 -6.83 -1.80 16.66
N ILE A 44 -6.03 -2.10 15.63
CA ILE A 44 -5.96 -3.44 15.04
C ILE A 44 -4.78 -4.16 15.70
N THR A 45 -5.08 -5.24 16.42
CA THR A 45 -4.13 -5.96 17.29
C THR A 45 -3.64 -7.28 16.67
N GLY A 46 -4.41 -7.83 15.71
CA GLY A 46 -4.25 -9.18 15.18
C GLY A 46 -5.05 -10.24 15.93
N ASN A 47 -5.81 -9.86 16.98
CA ASN A 47 -6.67 -10.78 17.72
C ASN A 47 -8.10 -10.80 17.19
N GLU A 48 -8.45 -9.91 16.25
CA GLU A 48 -9.75 -9.79 15.64
C GLU A 48 -10.11 -11.05 14.85
N GLU A 49 -11.42 -11.37 14.74
CA GLU A 49 -11.89 -12.41 13.83
C GLU A 49 -11.53 -12.02 12.37
N LEU A 50 -10.76 -12.89 11.71
CA LEU A 50 -10.31 -12.60 10.34
C LEU A 50 -11.44 -12.69 9.32
N GLY A 51 -12.36 -13.65 9.50
CA GLY A 51 -13.59 -13.77 8.70
C GLY A 51 -13.35 -13.58 7.20
N ASP A 52 -13.98 -12.55 6.62
CA ASP A 52 -13.93 -12.25 5.20
C ASP A 52 -12.73 -11.35 4.85
N LEU A 53 -11.68 -11.91 4.27
CA LEU A 53 -10.48 -11.20 3.83
C LEU A 53 -10.69 -10.31 2.58
N SER A 54 -11.92 -10.18 2.08
CA SER A 54 -12.30 -9.14 1.13
C SER A 54 -12.59 -7.79 1.80
N GLN A 55 -12.56 -7.75 3.14
CA GLN A 55 -12.74 -6.52 3.91
C GLN A 55 -11.38 -5.96 4.35
N PRO A 56 -11.11 -4.67 4.14
CA PRO A 56 -9.83 -4.05 4.49
C PRO A 56 -9.38 -4.23 5.94
N PRO A 57 -10.25 -4.08 6.98
CA PRO A 57 -9.83 -4.30 8.36
C PRO A 57 -9.32 -5.71 8.63
N GLN A 58 -9.95 -6.74 8.03
CA GLN A 58 -9.56 -8.14 8.20
C GLN A 58 -8.21 -8.45 7.53
N ALA A 59 -7.94 -7.85 6.38
CA ALA A 59 -6.62 -7.97 5.72
C ALA A 59 -5.51 -7.32 6.55
N LEU A 60 -5.78 -6.19 7.20
CA LEU A 60 -4.86 -5.57 8.15
C LEU A 60 -4.67 -6.44 9.40
N ALA A 61 -5.77 -6.94 10.00
CA ALA A 61 -5.72 -7.82 11.16
C ALA A 61 -4.93 -9.11 10.86
N GLN A 62 -5.05 -9.68 9.66
CA GLN A 62 -4.26 -10.82 9.22
C GLN A 62 -2.76 -10.51 9.28
N PHE A 63 -2.34 -9.33 8.79
CA PHE A 63 -0.93 -8.92 8.87
C PHE A 63 -0.44 -8.87 10.32
N TYR A 64 -1.17 -8.17 11.21
CA TYR A 64 -0.74 -8.02 12.61
C TYR A 64 -0.75 -9.34 13.36
N ARG A 65 -1.71 -10.24 13.07
CA ARG A 65 -1.71 -11.61 13.59
C ARG A 65 -0.46 -12.36 13.16
N ALA A 66 -0.20 -12.42 11.85
CA ALA A 66 0.96 -13.09 11.30
C ALA A 66 2.27 -12.57 11.92
N PHE A 67 2.37 -11.25 12.07
CA PHE A 67 3.55 -10.61 12.64
C PHE A 67 3.73 -10.94 14.12
N ASN A 68 2.69 -10.76 14.93
CA ASN A 68 2.76 -10.94 16.38
C ASN A 68 2.87 -12.41 16.80
N THR A 69 2.34 -13.36 15.99
CA THR A 69 2.49 -14.80 16.21
C THR A 69 3.72 -15.39 15.50
N ARG A 70 4.44 -14.59 14.70
CA ARG A 70 5.57 -15.02 13.85
C ARG A 70 5.18 -16.13 12.87
N ASP A 71 3.96 -16.08 12.37
CA ASP A 71 3.45 -17.03 11.39
C ASP A 71 3.87 -16.60 9.97
N LEU A 72 4.98 -17.18 9.50
CA LEU A 72 5.54 -16.86 8.19
C LEU A 72 4.59 -17.26 7.05
N LYS A 73 3.87 -18.37 7.20
CA LYS A 73 2.90 -18.82 6.20
C LYS A 73 1.75 -17.82 6.06
N MET A 74 1.17 -17.40 7.18
CA MET A 74 0.12 -16.38 7.17
C MET A 74 0.64 -15.04 6.63
N MET A 75 1.91 -14.69 6.90
CA MET A 75 2.54 -13.49 6.34
C MET A 75 2.66 -13.58 4.82
N ASP A 76 3.09 -14.71 4.29
CA ASP A 76 3.14 -14.94 2.84
C ASP A 76 1.75 -14.87 2.20
N GLU A 77 0.75 -15.41 2.89
CA GLU A 77 -0.65 -15.31 2.44
C GLU A 77 -1.20 -13.87 2.47
N ASN A 78 -0.67 -12.98 3.28
CA ASN A 78 -1.09 -11.59 3.33
C ASN A 78 -0.50 -10.76 2.18
N PHE A 79 0.72 -11.03 1.75
CA PHE A 79 1.35 -10.35 0.62
C PHE A 79 0.90 -10.90 -0.74
N ALA A 80 1.00 -10.07 -1.76
CA ALA A 80 0.88 -10.51 -3.14
C ALA A 80 2.14 -11.24 -3.59
N HIS A 81 1.97 -12.29 -4.42
CA HIS A 81 3.08 -12.98 -5.09
C HIS A 81 3.34 -12.28 -6.44
N SER A 82 3.95 -11.11 -6.40
CA SER A 82 4.18 -10.25 -7.57
C SER A 82 5.53 -9.55 -7.48
N ASP A 83 6.20 -9.39 -8.62
CA ASP A 83 7.44 -8.63 -8.71
C ASP A 83 7.24 -7.12 -8.46
N GLU A 84 5.99 -6.64 -8.44
CA GLU A 84 5.64 -5.25 -8.11
C GLU A 84 5.60 -4.98 -6.60
N VAL A 85 5.70 -6.02 -5.76
CA VAL A 85 5.75 -5.83 -4.30
C VAL A 85 6.99 -5.06 -3.90
N ALA A 86 6.82 -4.08 -3.02
CA ALA A 86 7.92 -3.31 -2.45
C ALA A 86 7.76 -3.12 -0.94
N ILE A 87 8.87 -3.23 -0.22
CA ILE A 87 8.92 -3.03 1.24
C ILE A 87 10.08 -2.12 1.59
N ASP A 88 9.82 -1.10 2.37
CA ASP A 88 10.79 -0.16 2.93
C ASP A 88 10.47 0.13 4.40
N ASN A 89 10.76 -0.85 5.23
CA ASN A 89 10.51 -0.80 6.67
C ASN A 89 11.70 -0.15 7.44
N PRO A 90 11.57 0.07 8.78
CA PRO A 90 12.63 0.70 9.57
C PRO A 90 13.97 -0.04 9.57
N LEU A 91 14.05 -1.28 9.08
CA LEU A 91 15.34 -1.97 8.94
C LEU A 91 16.20 -1.39 7.82
N GLY A 92 15.63 -0.53 6.98
CA GLY A 92 16.34 0.20 5.93
C GLY A 92 16.48 -0.56 4.61
N GLY A 93 16.75 0.23 3.57
CA GLY A 93 16.77 -0.23 2.20
C GLY A 93 15.37 -0.38 1.62
N ILE A 94 15.31 -0.60 0.31
CA ILE A 94 14.06 -0.91 -0.40
C ILE A 94 14.22 -2.31 -1.01
N ARG A 95 13.32 -3.20 -0.66
CA ARG A 95 13.26 -4.57 -1.19
C ARG A 95 12.13 -4.67 -2.19
N ARG A 96 12.37 -5.26 -3.36
CA ARG A 96 11.39 -5.38 -4.45
C ARG A 96 11.36 -6.80 -4.97
N GLY A 97 10.15 -7.32 -5.23
CA GLY A 97 9.92 -8.62 -5.83
C GLY A 97 9.11 -9.58 -4.97
N ALA A 98 8.63 -10.63 -5.61
CA ALA A 98 7.68 -11.59 -5.02
C ALA A 98 8.18 -12.29 -3.75
N ASP A 99 9.50 -12.60 -3.69
CA ASP A 99 10.09 -13.36 -2.57
C ASP A 99 10.59 -12.49 -1.42
N GLU A 100 10.61 -11.17 -1.59
CA GLU A 100 11.23 -10.29 -0.60
C GLU A 100 10.44 -10.16 0.71
N PRO A 101 9.08 -10.22 0.73
CA PRO A 101 8.34 -10.32 1.99
C PRO A 101 8.76 -11.54 2.81
N HIS A 102 8.79 -12.72 2.19
CA HIS A 102 9.20 -13.96 2.85
C HIS A 102 10.58 -13.83 3.49
N LYS A 103 11.60 -13.47 2.70
CA LYS A 103 12.99 -13.34 3.19
C LYS A 103 13.13 -12.36 4.34
N MET A 104 12.42 -11.23 4.22
CA MET A 104 12.49 -10.18 5.23
C MET A 104 11.85 -10.62 6.55
N TYR A 105 10.60 -11.14 6.49
CA TYR A 105 9.89 -11.54 7.72
C TYR A 105 10.47 -12.82 8.33
N GLU A 106 11.00 -13.73 7.54
CA GLU A 106 11.78 -14.85 8.07
C GLU A 106 12.95 -14.36 8.94
N GLY A 107 13.69 -13.35 8.46
CA GLY A 107 14.78 -12.73 9.21
C GLY A 107 14.29 -12.07 10.50
N VAL A 108 13.21 -11.28 10.43
CA VAL A 108 12.62 -10.62 11.61
C VAL A 108 12.11 -11.64 12.63
N PHE A 109 11.46 -12.71 12.19
CA PHE A 109 10.89 -13.72 13.07
C PHE A 109 11.95 -14.60 13.75
N LYS A 110 13.12 -14.76 13.12
CA LYS A 110 14.30 -15.42 13.72
C LYS A 110 15.07 -14.51 14.69
N SER A 111 14.80 -13.21 14.67
CA SER A 111 15.47 -12.25 15.54
C SER A 111 15.08 -12.45 17.02
N PRO A 112 16.03 -12.25 17.97
CA PRO A 112 15.74 -12.28 19.40
C PRO A 112 14.89 -11.09 19.87
N ALA A 113 14.71 -10.08 19.05
CA ALA A 113 14.02 -8.82 19.40
C ALA A 113 12.55 -9.00 19.85
N ALA A 114 11.91 -10.13 19.57
CA ALA A 114 10.53 -10.43 19.96
C ALA A 114 9.58 -9.24 19.80
N VAL A 115 9.60 -8.65 18.61
CA VAL A 115 8.79 -7.46 18.30
C VAL A 115 7.30 -7.80 18.33
N HIS A 116 6.52 -6.94 19.00
CA HIS A 116 5.05 -6.96 19.01
C HIS A 116 4.53 -5.58 18.67
N VAL A 117 3.57 -5.47 17.76
CA VAL A 117 3.00 -4.19 17.34
C VAL A 117 1.49 -4.29 17.08
N GLU A 118 0.82 -3.17 17.31
CA GLU A 118 -0.59 -2.94 17.01
C GLU A 118 -0.73 -1.70 16.15
N PHE A 119 -1.79 -1.61 15.35
CA PHE A 119 -2.03 -0.48 14.44
C PHE A 119 -3.00 0.51 15.05
N TRP A 120 -2.54 1.71 15.26
CA TRP A 120 -3.23 2.79 15.97
C TRP A 120 -3.35 4.04 15.13
N ASP A 121 -4.30 4.92 15.50
CA ASP A 121 -4.43 6.26 14.94
C ASP A 121 -4.39 6.24 13.41
N TYR A 122 -5.26 5.45 12.81
CA TYR A 122 -5.18 5.13 11.38
C TYR A 122 -6.41 5.56 10.60
N THR A 123 -6.21 5.77 9.30
CA THR A 123 -7.26 5.94 8.30
C THR A 123 -7.15 4.85 7.25
N ILE A 124 -8.30 4.43 6.69
CA ILE A 124 -8.37 3.50 5.56
C ILE A 124 -9.03 4.24 4.40
N HIS A 125 -8.38 4.22 3.26
CA HIS A 125 -8.83 4.84 2.02
C HIS A 125 -8.94 3.77 0.94
N ARG A 126 -9.91 3.93 0.01
CA ARG A 126 -10.10 2.98 -1.07
C ARG A 126 -10.33 3.69 -2.41
N ALA A 127 -9.74 3.15 -3.47
CA ALA A 127 -9.95 3.56 -4.85
C ALA A 127 -10.01 2.31 -5.75
N GLY A 128 -11.21 1.91 -6.13
CA GLY A 128 -11.42 0.71 -6.94
C GLY A 128 -10.98 -0.57 -6.23
N ASP A 129 -10.01 -1.25 -6.83
CA ASP A 129 -9.39 -2.48 -6.36
C ASP A 129 -8.10 -2.26 -5.52
N VAL A 130 -7.86 -1.01 -5.10
CA VAL A 130 -6.76 -0.66 -4.20
C VAL A 130 -7.31 -0.03 -2.95
N PHE A 131 -6.76 -0.40 -1.78
CA PHE A 131 -6.88 0.41 -0.58
C PHE A 131 -5.51 0.68 0.02
N TRP A 132 -5.43 1.77 0.78
CA TRP A 132 -4.27 2.05 1.62
C TRP A 132 -4.70 2.45 3.01
N ALA A 133 -3.87 2.08 3.97
CA ALA A 133 -4.03 2.46 5.37
C ALA A 133 -2.81 3.26 5.81
N VAL A 134 -3.04 4.37 6.50
CA VAL A 134 -2.00 5.24 7.04
C VAL A 134 -2.23 5.39 8.53
N GLY A 135 -1.20 5.16 9.33
CA GLY A 135 -1.32 5.24 10.79
C GLY A 135 0.00 5.01 11.53
N ARG A 136 -0.11 4.56 12.76
CA ARG A 136 1.04 4.31 13.64
C ARG A 136 1.03 2.87 14.12
N GLU A 137 2.17 2.21 14.05
CA GLU A 137 2.40 0.98 14.81
C GLU A 137 2.97 1.36 16.17
N ARG A 138 2.30 0.92 17.22
CA ARG A 138 2.75 1.07 18.60
C ARG A 138 2.93 -0.31 19.18
N GLY A 139 3.99 -0.48 19.96
CA GLY A 139 4.26 -1.77 20.54
C GLY A 139 5.58 -1.81 21.32
N THR A 140 6.20 -2.98 21.35
CA THR A 140 7.43 -3.21 22.10
C THR A 140 8.38 -4.12 21.35
N TYR A 141 9.65 -4.08 21.73
CA TYR A 141 10.65 -5.06 21.35
C TYR A 141 11.57 -5.38 22.52
N LEU A 142 12.21 -6.54 22.50
CA LEU A 142 13.18 -6.94 23.50
C LEU A 142 14.60 -6.55 23.06
N ASP A 143 15.34 -5.92 23.96
CA ASP A 143 16.79 -5.70 23.87
C ASP A 143 17.45 -6.46 25.04
N GLY A 144 17.86 -7.69 24.77
CA GLY A 144 18.18 -8.64 25.81
C GLY A 144 16.94 -8.97 26.65
N GLU A 145 16.98 -8.65 27.95
CA GLU A 145 15.85 -8.82 28.89
C GLU A 145 15.02 -7.53 29.06
N ILE A 146 15.42 -6.44 28.38
CA ILE A 146 14.79 -5.13 28.53
C ILE A 146 13.69 -4.96 27.50
N VAL A 147 12.47 -4.69 27.96
CA VAL A 147 11.36 -4.31 27.09
C VAL A 147 11.49 -2.83 26.75
N LYS A 148 11.54 -2.52 25.44
CA LYS A 148 11.59 -1.16 24.93
C LYS A 148 10.33 -0.85 24.12
N ASN A 149 9.84 0.38 24.19
CA ASN A 149 8.71 0.84 23.39
C ASN A 149 9.13 1.04 21.92
N LEU A 150 8.20 0.72 21.02
CA LEU A 150 8.35 0.93 19.59
C LEU A 150 7.23 1.82 19.09
N ASN A 151 7.56 2.79 18.23
CA ASN A 151 6.61 3.67 17.57
C ASN A 151 7.07 3.91 16.14
N VAL A 152 6.26 3.47 15.18
CA VAL A 152 6.55 3.53 13.74
C VAL A 152 5.40 4.24 13.04
N ARG A 153 5.70 5.20 12.16
CA ARG A 153 4.73 5.66 11.17
C ARG A 153 4.68 4.63 10.06
N THR A 154 3.49 4.23 9.67
CA THR A 154 3.35 3.21 8.64
C THR A 154 2.28 3.54 7.60
N THR A 155 2.56 3.15 6.37
CA THR A 155 1.62 3.11 5.24
C THR A 155 1.62 1.72 4.66
N ARG A 156 0.43 1.19 4.39
CA ARG A 156 0.24 -0.12 3.76
C ARG A 156 -0.69 0.03 2.57
N ILE A 157 -0.30 -0.53 1.43
CA ILE A 157 -1.11 -0.54 0.21
C ILE A 157 -1.46 -1.98 -0.11
N PHE A 158 -2.75 -2.21 -0.38
CA PHE A 158 -3.29 -3.52 -0.74
C PHE A 158 -4.01 -3.44 -2.08
N GLN A 159 -3.97 -4.53 -2.82
CA GLN A 159 -4.74 -4.74 -4.04
C GLN A 159 -5.70 -5.91 -3.87
N LEU A 160 -6.90 -5.80 -4.43
CA LEU A 160 -7.89 -6.87 -4.45
C LEU A 160 -7.52 -7.88 -5.55
N ILE A 161 -7.04 -9.05 -5.16
CA ILE A 161 -6.60 -10.11 -6.07
C ILE A 161 -7.44 -11.36 -5.77
N ASN A 162 -8.18 -11.84 -6.76
CA ASN A 162 -9.02 -13.03 -6.64
C ASN A 162 -9.97 -12.99 -5.41
N GLY A 163 -10.59 -11.82 -5.18
CA GLY A 163 -11.54 -11.62 -4.09
C GLY A 163 -10.93 -11.43 -2.70
N ARG A 164 -9.62 -11.35 -2.56
CA ARG A 164 -8.91 -11.12 -1.30
C ARG A 164 -7.95 -9.96 -1.40
N TRP A 165 -7.86 -9.14 -0.37
CA TRP A 165 -6.85 -8.11 -0.28
C TRP A 165 -5.48 -8.72 -0.05
N ARG A 166 -4.50 -8.32 -0.89
CA ARG A 166 -3.10 -8.71 -0.80
C ARG A 166 -2.24 -7.47 -0.68
N GLN A 167 -1.30 -7.47 0.26
CA GLN A 167 -0.42 -6.34 0.46
C GLN A 167 0.59 -6.23 -0.67
N MET A 168 0.66 -5.04 -1.28
CA MET A 168 1.58 -4.70 -2.37
C MET A 168 2.75 -3.89 -1.86
N HIS A 169 2.52 -3.09 -0.79
CA HIS A 169 3.54 -2.20 -0.28
C HIS A 169 3.42 -2.02 1.24
N HIS A 170 4.57 -1.97 1.89
CA HIS A 170 4.70 -1.59 3.28
C HIS A 170 5.82 -0.57 3.42
N HIS A 171 5.46 0.64 3.86
CA HIS A 171 6.41 1.65 4.33
C HIS A 171 6.30 1.78 5.85
N GLY A 172 7.45 1.76 6.53
CA GLY A 172 7.55 2.03 7.94
C GLY A 172 8.75 2.94 8.25
N SER A 173 8.56 3.94 9.12
CA SER A 173 9.64 4.83 9.54
C SER A 173 9.56 5.18 11.03
N ILE A 174 10.70 5.22 11.69
CA ILE A 174 10.85 5.64 13.08
C ILE A 174 11.37 7.08 13.05
N GLU A 175 10.67 8.00 13.74
CA GLU A 175 10.99 9.43 13.75
C GLU A 175 12.17 9.76 14.66
N ASP A 176 12.31 9.03 15.78
CA ASP A 176 13.42 9.20 16.73
C ASP A 176 14.65 8.44 16.23
N ALA A 177 15.74 9.17 15.94
CA ALA A 177 16.96 8.61 15.37
C ALA A 177 17.67 7.63 16.32
N LYS A 178 17.58 7.86 17.65
CA LYS A 178 18.17 6.94 18.62
C LYS A 178 17.36 5.65 18.70
N LEU A 179 16.04 5.75 18.73
CA LEU A 179 15.16 4.56 18.72
C LEU A 179 15.37 3.75 17.44
N LEU A 180 15.54 4.43 16.28
CA LEU A 180 15.81 3.76 15.01
C LEU A 180 17.12 2.95 15.07
N GLY A 181 18.20 3.54 15.56
CA GLY A 181 19.49 2.87 15.71
C GLY A 181 19.40 1.68 16.66
N ASP A 182 18.89 1.89 17.86
CA ASP A 182 18.70 0.83 18.87
C ASP A 182 17.88 -0.35 18.32
N TYR A 183 16.77 -0.06 17.64
CA TYR A 183 15.90 -1.08 17.05
C TYR A 183 16.60 -1.88 15.93
N GLN A 184 17.32 -1.18 15.04
CA GLN A 184 18.04 -1.83 13.94
C GLN A 184 19.15 -2.74 14.46
N ASP A 185 19.88 -2.31 15.47
CA ASP A 185 20.98 -3.09 16.07
C ASP A 185 20.45 -4.39 16.67
N VAL A 186 19.34 -4.33 17.42
CA VAL A 186 18.77 -5.51 18.07
C VAL A 186 18.17 -6.48 17.05
N VAL A 187 17.38 -5.98 16.08
CA VAL A 187 16.70 -6.85 15.08
C VAL A 187 17.70 -7.53 14.15
N ARG A 188 18.81 -6.87 13.84
CA ARG A 188 19.88 -7.43 12.98
C ARG A 188 20.87 -8.31 13.73
N SER A 189 20.85 -8.27 15.05
CA SER A 189 21.75 -9.10 15.87
C SER A 189 21.49 -10.58 15.60
N PRO A 190 22.54 -11.40 15.43
CA PRO A 190 22.36 -12.84 15.32
C PRO A 190 21.76 -13.37 16.63
N SER A 191 20.80 -14.29 16.52
CA SER A 191 20.29 -15.02 17.71
C SER A 191 21.44 -15.56 18.52
N PRO A 192 21.40 -15.45 19.88
CA PRO A 192 22.42 -16.05 20.72
C PRO A 192 22.59 -17.52 20.31
N LYS A 193 23.82 -17.91 19.96
CA LYS A 193 24.12 -19.34 19.75
C LYS A 193 23.84 -20.01 21.08
N THR A 194 22.82 -20.85 21.14
CA THR A 194 22.61 -21.72 22.30
C THR A 194 23.89 -22.51 22.50
N LEU A 195 24.63 -22.17 23.54
CA LEU A 195 25.76 -22.98 23.96
C LEU A 195 25.22 -24.37 24.30
N ARG A 196 25.58 -25.35 23.51
CA ARG A 196 25.28 -26.77 23.76
C ARG A 196 26.22 -27.31 24.79
#